data_8d2917f9140462a4f7f7bbfbea07c118
#
_entry.id   8d2917f9140462a4f7f7bbfbea07c118
#
_cell.length_a   1.000
_cell.length_b   1.000
_cell.length_c   1.000
_cell.angle_alpha   90.00
_cell.angle_beta   90.00
_cell.angle_gamma   90.00
#
_symmetry.space_group_name_H-M   'P 1'
#
loop_
_entity.id
_entity.type
_entity.pdbx_description
1 polymer ?
#
loop_
_entity_poly.entity_id
_entity_poly.type
_entity_poly.pdbx_seq_one_letter_code
_entity_poly.pdbx_strand_id
1 'polypeptide(L)'
;NPDTAQWAFFENAGGSYVPGQVIERLNHFFKFTKVQPYGIFAASAAAGEAMEAAYRCMAELLNTDPDQLTLGPSTTLNFYVLAQAIRHDLKAGDEIIVTNQDHEANIGCWRRLSEFGIIIREWQIDPQTGELNIEDLKKLVSSRTRLVCFTLCSNIVGTMNDVKAINEIVHDAGAVAVADGVSFAPHCLADIHELGVDLFLFSTYKTFGTHIGVMWGRREILAKLESQGHYFNSEKPRYRLNPAGPLHAEIAALAGIGEYYDALYEKHFTDLNLSRHERGVKLFELFAEHESRLANQLLDTLQELRGVRIIGQAHAAAGRRAATIAFIPADKKPSDIVNRLAEKFIAVRNGHFYARRCVEALGLGDPEEGIIRISLVHYNTKEEVNRLIDGLRSLL
;
A
#
# COMPACT_ATOMS: atom_id res chain seq x y z
N ASN A 1 0.82 -23.59 9.41
CA ASN A 1 1.72 -24.04 10.46
C ASN A 1 0.94 -24.16 11.76
N PRO A 2 0.91 -25.33 12.44
CA PRO A 2 0.22 -25.53 13.71
C PRO A 2 0.61 -24.53 14.81
N ASP A 3 1.89 -24.11 14.83
CA ASP A 3 2.41 -23.17 15.84
C ASP A 3 1.87 -21.75 15.67
N THR A 4 1.44 -21.38 14.47
CA THR A 4 0.84 -20.08 14.17
C THR A 4 -0.69 -20.12 14.10
N ALA A 5 -1.29 -21.30 13.96
CA ALA A 5 -2.74 -21.46 13.82
C ALA A 5 -3.54 -21.05 15.07
N GLN A 6 -2.91 -20.99 16.24
CA GLN A 6 -3.54 -20.53 17.47
C GLN A 6 -3.69 -19.00 17.55
N TRP A 7 -2.92 -18.26 16.75
CA TRP A 7 -2.96 -16.80 16.75
C TRP A 7 -4.11 -16.25 15.91
N ALA A 8 -4.90 -15.35 16.50
CA ALA A 8 -5.76 -14.46 15.73
C ALA A 8 -4.91 -13.28 15.24
N PHE A 9 -4.65 -13.19 13.94
CA PHE A 9 -3.68 -12.26 13.36
C PHE A 9 -4.37 -11.02 12.78
N PHE A 10 -4.10 -9.87 13.39
CA PHE A 10 -4.70 -8.58 13.01
C PHE A 10 -3.65 -7.50 12.69
N GLU A 11 -2.44 -7.91 12.26
CA GLU A 11 -1.36 -7.01 11.87
C GLU A 11 -1.10 -7.04 10.35
N ASN A 12 -2.15 -7.26 9.56
CA ASN A 12 -2.07 -7.39 8.10
C ASN A 12 -1.57 -6.12 7.40
N ALA A 13 -1.86 -4.93 7.95
CA ALA A 13 -1.31 -3.66 7.44
C ALA A 13 0.21 -3.52 7.63
N GLY A 14 0.83 -4.38 8.43
CA GLY A 14 2.29 -4.53 8.57
C GLY A 14 2.88 -5.57 7.62
N GLY A 15 2.06 -6.46 7.08
CA GLY A 15 2.41 -7.52 6.13
C GLY A 15 1.42 -8.68 6.22
N SER A 16 0.96 -9.17 5.09
CA SER A 16 0.01 -10.29 4.98
C SER A 16 0.73 -11.64 4.91
N TYR A 17 0.01 -12.73 5.19
CA TYR A 17 0.53 -14.07 4.94
C TYR A 17 0.69 -14.33 3.43
N VAL A 18 1.70 -15.13 3.10
CA VAL A 18 2.05 -15.47 1.72
C VAL A 18 1.38 -16.81 1.35
N PRO A 19 0.62 -16.87 0.25
CA PRO A 19 -0.04 -18.11 -0.20
C PRO A 19 0.96 -19.12 -0.78
N GLY A 20 0.52 -20.39 -0.82
CA GLY A 20 1.33 -21.51 -1.31
C GLY A 20 1.90 -21.28 -2.71
N GLN A 21 1.11 -20.73 -3.63
CA GLN A 21 1.50 -20.45 -5.02
C GLN A 21 2.75 -19.55 -5.10
N VAL A 22 2.82 -18.50 -4.26
CA VAL A 22 3.98 -17.60 -4.21
C VAL A 22 5.19 -18.32 -3.63
N ILE A 23 4.99 -19.10 -2.54
CA ILE A 23 6.07 -19.88 -1.90
C ILE A 23 6.62 -20.93 -2.86
N GLU A 24 5.77 -21.63 -3.61
CA GLU A 24 6.16 -22.64 -4.58
C GLU A 24 6.98 -22.04 -5.73
N ARG A 25 6.58 -20.89 -6.27
CA ARG A 25 7.33 -20.18 -7.30
C ARG A 25 8.70 -19.71 -6.79
N LEU A 26 8.76 -19.17 -5.58
CA LEU A 26 10.03 -18.77 -4.94
C LEU A 26 10.96 -19.98 -4.78
N ASN A 27 10.44 -21.09 -4.23
CA ASN A 27 11.19 -22.33 -4.05
C ASN A 27 11.65 -22.92 -5.39
N HIS A 28 10.77 -22.90 -6.41
CA HIS A 28 11.12 -23.37 -7.76
C HIS A 28 12.28 -22.57 -8.35
N PHE A 29 12.21 -21.23 -8.26
CA PHE A 29 13.27 -20.37 -8.77
C PHE A 29 14.61 -20.69 -8.11
N PHE A 30 14.67 -20.78 -6.79
CA PHE A 30 15.91 -21.08 -6.08
C PHE A 30 16.46 -22.48 -6.38
N LYS A 31 15.60 -23.47 -6.59
CA LYS A 31 16.03 -24.86 -6.82
C LYS A 31 16.47 -25.11 -8.26
N PHE A 32 15.84 -24.47 -9.26
CA PHE A 32 16.00 -24.88 -10.65
C PHE A 32 16.53 -23.79 -11.60
N THR A 33 16.31 -22.50 -11.26
CA THR A 33 16.61 -21.39 -12.16
C THR A 33 17.43 -20.28 -11.50
N LYS A 34 18.11 -20.57 -10.38
CA LYS A 34 18.94 -19.59 -9.65
C LYS A 34 20.25 -19.28 -10.40
N VAL A 35 20.10 -18.61 -11.53
CA VAL A 35 21.18 -18.11 -12.42
C VAL A 35 20.83 -16.71 -12.90
N GLN A 36 21.76 -16.04 -13.59
CA GLN A 36 21.47 -14.76 -14.24
C GLN A 36 20.39 -14.97 -15.34
N PRO A 37 19.25 -14.28 -15.29
CA PRO A 37 18.17 -14.41 -16.28
C PRO A 37 18.57 -13.92 -17.68
N TYR A 38 17.73 -14.28 -18.68
CA TYR A 38 17.78 -13.82 -20.07
C TYR A 38 18.98 -14.30 -20.91
N GLY A 39 19.71 -15.32 -20.45
CA GLY A 39 20.72 -15.97 -21.28
C GLY A 39 20.14 -17.08 -22.15
N ILE A 40 20.96 -17.61 -23.08
CA ILE A 40 20.52 -18.60 -24.09
C ILE A 40 20.42 -20.04 -23.57
N PHE A 41 21.03 -20.37 -22.43
CA PHE A 41 20.97 -21.71 -21.86
C PHE A 41 19.69 -21.91 -21.03
N ALA A 42 19.20 -23.15 -20.98
CA ALA A 42 17.85 -23.48 -20.51
C ALA A 42 17.46 -22.86 -19.15
N ALA A 43 18.31 -22.99 -18.13
CA ALA A 43 18.01 -22.43 -16.79
C ALA A 43 17.89 -20.91 -16.81
N SER A 44 18.75 -20.23 -17.59
CA SER A 44 18.74 -18.76 -17.70
C SER A 44 17.53 -18.24 -18.49
N ALA A 45 17.16 -18.93 -19.57
CA ALA A 45 15.94 -18.63 -20.32
C ALA A 45 14.68 -18.82 -19.44
N ALA A 46 14.62 -19.92 -18.69
CA ALA A 46 13.52 -20.19 -17.77
C ALA A 46 13.44 -19.16 -16.63
N ALA A 47 14.58 -18.71 -16.09
CA ALA A 47 14.62 -17.63 -15.11
C ALA A 47 14.07 -16.31 -15.67
N GLY A 48 14.45 -15.96 -16.91
CA GLY A 48 13.92 -14.80 -17.63
C GLY A 48 12.42 -14.89 -17.85
N GLU A 49 11.92 -16.03 -18.33
CA GLU A 49 10.47 -16.25 -18.52
C GLU A 49 9.68 -16.16 -17.23
N ALA A 50 10.21 -16.67 -16.11
CA ALA A 50 9.57 -16.56 -14.80
C ALA A 50 9.45 -15.07 -14.36
N MET A 51 10.44 -14.24 -14.64
CA MET A 51 10.36 -12.80 -14.39
C MET A 51 9.36 -12.11 -15.32
N GLU A 52 9.36 -12.44 -16.63
CA GLU A 52 8.37 -11.90 -17.57
C GLU A 52 6.94 -12.25 -17.18
N ALA A 53 6.71 -13.48 -16.70
CA ALA A 53 5.41 -13.91 -16.19
C ALA A 53 4.94 -13.04 -15.00
N ALA A 54 5.86 -12.63 -14.12
CA ALA A 54 5.55 -11.74 -13.00
C ALA A 54 5.17 -10.32 -13.48
N TYR A 55 5.91 -9.75 -14.43
CA TYR A 55 5.58 -8.45 -15.03
C TYR A 55 4.22 -8.48 -15.73
N ARG A 56 3.95 -9.52 -16.54
CA ARG A 56 2.64 -9.69 -17.19
C ARG A 56 1.52 -9.82 -16.15
N CYS A 57 1.72 -10.65 -15.12
CA CYS A 57 0.72 -10.84 -14.07
C CYS A 57 0.39 -9.53 -13.33
N MET A 58 1.40 -8.77 -12.93
CA MET A 58 1.17 -7.48 -12.26
C MET A 58 0.50 -6.46 -13.18
N ALA A 59 0.89 -6.43 -14.46
CA ALA A 59 0.26 -5.55 -15.45
C ALA A 59 -1.21 -5.93 -15.72
N GLU A 60 -1.51 -7.22 -15.86
CA GLU A 60 -2.87 -7.72 -16.00
C GLU A 60 -3.75 -7.36 -14.79
N LEU A 61 -3.24 -7.53 -13.56
CA LEU A 61 -3.96 -7.17 -12.35
C LEU A 61 -4.26 -5.67 -12.28
N LEU A 62 -3.33 -4.81 -12.71
CA LEU A 62 -3.47 -3.36 -12.69
C LEU A 62 -4.15 -2.77 -13.94
N ASN A 63 -4.55 -3.61 -14.91
CA ASN A 63 -5.10 -3.20 -16.20
C ASN A 63 -4.15 -2.24 -16.96
N THR A 64 -2.88 -2.63 -17.15
CA THR A 64 -1.84 -1.79 -17.75
C THR A 64 -0.83 -2.60 -18.58
N ASP A 65 0.13 -1.91 -19.19
CA ASP A 65 1.23 -2.54 -19.92
C ASP A 65 2.42 -2.88 -18.99
N PRO A 66 3.07 -4.04 -19.16
CA PRO A 66 4.25 -4.41 -18.38
C PRO A 66 5.41 -3.41 -18.47
N ASP A 67 5.53 -2.66 -19.55
CA ASP A 67 6.59 -1.66 -19.76
C ASP A 67 6.40 -0.37 -18.93
N GLN A 68 5.24 -0.19 -18.35
CA GLN A 68 4.95 0.91 -17.43
C GLN A 68 5.25 0.55 -15.96
N LEU A 69 5.72 -0.68 -15.70
CA LEU A 69 6.03 -1.16 -14.36
C LEU A 69 7.52 -1.16 -14.06
N THR A 70 7.87 -0.74 -12.86
CA THR A 70 9.17 -0.94 -12.23
C THR A 70 8.98 -1.78 -10.97
N LEU A 71 9.70 -2.90 -10.88
CA LEU A 71 9.70 -3.78 -9.71
C LEU A 71 11.02 -3.58 -8.95
N GLY A 72 10.95 -2.88 -7.83
CA GLY A 72 12.10 -2.55 -7.00
C GLY A 72 12.08 -3.26 -5.64
N PRO A 73 13.17 -3.18 -4.87
CA PRO A 73 13.32 -3.94 -3.62
C PRO A 73 12.35 -3.50 -2.51
N SER A 74 11.77 -2.31 -2.58
CA SER A 74 10.71 -1.84 -1.70
C SER A 74 10.04 -0.60 -2.27
N THR A 75 8.80 -0.32 -1.86
CA THR A 75 8.11 0.91 -2.23
C THR A 75 8.84 2.15 -1.72
N THR A 76 9.43 2.10 -0.53
CA THR A 76 10.26 3.20 -0.01
C THR A 76 11.43 3.52 -0.95
N LEU A 77 12.20 2.51 -1.39
CA LEU A 77 13.29 2.72 -2.33
C LEU A 77 12.80 3.20 -3.69
N ASN A 78 11.66 2.70 -4.16
CA ASN A 78 11.04 3.20 -5.40
C ASN A 78 10.69 4.69 -5.30
N PHE A 79 10.13 5.16 -4.17
CA PHE A 79 9.90 6.58 -3.96
C PHE A 79 11.20 7.41 -3.98
N TYR A 80 12.28 6.93 -3.36
CA TYR A 80 13.57 7.61 -3.39
C TYR A 80 14.16 7.66 -4.80
N VAL A 81 14.08 6.58 -5.56
CA VAL A 81 14.51 6.54 -6.97
C VAL A 81 13.67 7.52 -7.80
N LEU A 82 12.35 7.50 -7.62
CA LEU A 82 11.44 8.40 -8.32
C LEU A 82 11.73 9.88 -7.99
N ALA A 83 11.96 10.20 -6.72
CA ALA A 83 12.29 11.55 -6.30
C ALA A 83 13.61 12.04 -6.94
N GLN A 84 14.60 11.19 -7.08
CA GLN A 84 15.85 11.52 -7.79
C GLN A 84 15.61 11.72 -9.28
N ALA A 85 14.80 10.88 -9.91
CA ALA A 85 14.48 10.99 -11.34
C ALA A 85 13.71 12.28 -11.65
N ILE A 86 12.75 12.66 -10.81
CA ILE A 86 11.93 13.88 -10.98
C ILE A 86 12.74 15.14 -10.68
N ARG A 87 13.65 15.08 -9.71
CA ARG A 87 14.44 16.25 -9.26
C ARG A 87 15.07 17.04 -10.40
N HIS A 88 15.46 16.36 -11.46
CA HIS A 88 16.15 16.98 -12.60
C HIS A 88 15.28 18.01 -13.34
N ASP A 89 13.96 17.81 -13.34
CA ASP A 89 13.00 18.71 -14.00
C ASP A 89 12.48 19.83 -13.08
N LEU A 90 12.82 19.78 -11.79
CA LEU A 90 12.39 20.77 -10.80
C LEU A 90 13.38 21.93 -10.70
N LYS A 91 12.86 23.13 -10.43
CA LYS A 91 13.63 24.36 -10.24
C LYS A 91 13.40 24.93 -8.86
N ALA A 92 14.40 25.66 -8.33
CA ALA A 92 14.22 26.40 -7.08
C ALA A 92 12.97 27.30 -7.14
N GLY A 93 12.12 27.19 -6.11
CA GLY A 93 10.83 27.85 -6.03
C GLY A 93 9.64 27.04 -6.54
N ASP A 94 9.84 25.91 -7.22
CA ASP A 94 8.77 24.94 -7.49
C ASP A 94 8.25 24.35 -6.18
N GLU A 95 6.99 23.96 -6.16
CA GLU A 95 6.30 23.47 -4.98
C GLU A 95 5.92 22.00 -5.11
N ILE A 96 6.14 21.25 -4.04
CA ILE A 96 5.62 19.87 -3.86
C ILE A 96 4.69 19.87 -2.66
N ILE A 97 3.48 19.37 -2.84
CA ILE A 97 2.53 19.16 -1.75
C ILE A 97 2.67 17.72 -1.28
N VAL A 98 2.87 17.54 0.03
CA VAL A 98 2.85 16.25 0.72
C VAL A 98 1.79 16.31 1.81
N THR A 99 1.34 15.15 2.32
CA THR A 99 0.42 15.14 3.45
C THR A 99 1.15 14.80 4.75
N ASN A 100 0.54 15.10 5.90
CA ASN A 100 0.98 14.52 7.18
C ASN A 100 0.17 13.27 7.55
N GLN A 101 -0.72 12.80 6.67
CA GLN A 101 -1.45 11.54 6.82
C GLN A 101 -0.63 10.32 6.34
N ASP A 102 0.32 10.56 5.45
CA ASP A 102 1.07 9.53 4.73
C ASP A 102 2.09 8.79 5.63
N HIS A 103 2.41 7.58 5.19
CA HIS A 103 3.61 6.87 5.62
C HIS A 103 4.87 7.65 5.21
N GLU A 104 5.93 7.64 6.06
CA GLU A 104 7.16 8.42 5.82
C GLU A 104 7.84 8.08 4.49
N ALA A 105 7.59 6.91 3.92
CA ALA A 105 8.09 6.53 2.59
C ALA A 105 7.66 7.50 1.49
N ASN A 106 6.40 7.99 1.55
CA ASN A 106 5.84 8.96 0.60
C ASN A 106 5.97 10.42 1.09
N ILE A 107 6.71 10.69 2.14
CA ILE A 107 6.94 12.05 2.63
C ILE A 107 8.43 12.40 2.62
N GLY A 108 9.24 11.54 3.21
CA GLY A 108 10.65 11.81 3.49
C GLY A 108 11.49 12.06 2.25
N CYS A 109 11.27 11.28 1.18
CA CYS A 109 11.99 11.44 -0.09
C CYS A 109 11.74 12.81 -0.72
N TRP A 110 10.49 13.30 -0.70
CA TRP A 110 10.12 14.60 -1.26
C TRP A 110 10.63 15.75 -0.42
N ARG A 111 10.57 15.65 0.91
CA ARG A 111 11.07 16.71 1.83
C ARG A 111 12.54 16.97 1.67
N ARG A 112 13.34 15.96 1.31
CA ARG A 112 14.79 16.15 1.03
C ARG A 112 15.05 17.06 -0.16
N LEU A 113 14.10 17.19 -1.08
CA LEU A 113 14.26 18.08 -2.23
C LEU A 113 14.29 19.58 -1.84
N SER A 114 13.91 19.92 -0.61
CA SER A 114 14.09 21.29 -0.07
C SER A 114 15.56 21.74 -0.08
N GLU A 115 16.52 20.83 0.00
CA GLU A 115 17.96 21.13 -0.11
C GLU A 115 18.33 21.72 -1.48
N PHE A 116 17.48 21.52 -2.49
CA PHE A 116 17.63 22.05 -3.85
C PHE A 116 16.74 23.28 -4.12
N GLY A 117 16.21 23.90 -3.05
CA GLY A 117 15.34 25.07 -3.14
C GLY A 117 13.89 24.79 -3.50
N ILE A 118 13.47 23.53 -3.47
CA ILE A 118 12.06 23.15 -3.67
C ILE A 118 11.27 23.46 -2.41
N ILE A 119 10.10 24.06 -2.56
CA ILE A 119 9.21 24.43 -1.46
C ILE A 119 8.29 23.25 -1.16
N ILE A 120 8.37 22.73 0.06
CA ILE A 120 7.49 21.67 0.52
C ILE A 120 6.29 22.27 1.25
N ARG A 121 5.11 22.06 0.72
CA ARG A 121 3.84 22.43 1.36
C ARG A 121 3.20 21.18 1.98
N GLU A 122 2.60 21.35 3.16
CA GLU A 122 1.96 20.24 3.87
C GLU A 122 0.44 20.40 3.88
N TRP A 123 -0.24 19.41 3.30
CA TRP A 123 -1.68 19.24 3.42
C TRP A 123 -1.97 18.48 4.70
N GLN A 124 -2.56 19.15 5.66
CA GLN A 124 -2.72 18.67 7.02
C GLN A 124 -4.04 17.98 7.24
N ILE A 125 -4.02 16.93 8.08
CA ILE A 125 -5.24 16.25 8.56
C ILE A 125 -5.99 17.14 9.55
N ASP A 126 -7.29 16.88 9.68
CA ASP A 126 -8.06 17.31 10.84
C ASP A 126 -7.60 16.51 12.09
N PRO A 127 -7.17 17.18 13.18
CA PRO A 127 -6.65 16.48 14.37
C PRO A 127 -7.69 15.62 15.10
N GLN A 128 -8.98 15.83 14.88
CA GLN A 128 -10.04 15.06 15.54
C GLN A 128 -10.34 13.78 14.78
N THR A 129 -10.38 13.85 13.46
CA THR A 129 -10.78 12.73 12.59
C THR A 129 -9.61 11.98 11.97
N GLY A 130 -8.48 12.65 11.78
CA GLY A 130 -7.33 12.14 11.02
C GLY A 130 -7.55 12.21 9.50
N GLU A 131 -8.63 12.83 9.03
CA GLU A 131 -8.97 12.92 7.61
C GLU A 131 -8.42 14.18 6.95
N LEU A 132 -8.20 14.11 5.64
CA LEU A 132 -7.77 15.24 4.80
C LEU A 132 -8.99 15.96 4.24
N ASN A 133 -9.01 17.29 4.36
CA ASN A 133 -10.06 18.10 3.78
C ASN A 133 -9.66 18.58 2.38
N ILE A 134 -10.44 18.25 1.35
CA ILE A 134 -10.18 18.61 -0.04
C ILE A 134 -10.12 20.13 -0.27
N GLU A 135 -10.88 20.91 0.51
CA GLU A 135 -10.86 22.36 0.40
C GLU A 135 -9.52 22.98 0.84
N ASP A 136 -8.79 22.29 1.69
CA ASP A 136 -7.46 22.74 2.09
C ASP A 136 -6.42 22.45 0.99
N LEU A 137 -6.57 21.36 0.25
CA LEU A 137 -5.76 21.10 -0.97
C LEU A 137 -5.95 22.22 -1.99
N LYS A 138 -7.18 22.65 -2.26
CA LYS A 138 -7.49 23.74 -3.20
C LYS A 138 -6.78 25.05 -2.82
N LYS A 139 -6.64 25.34 -1.52
CA LYS A 139 -5.93 26.54 -1.02
C LYS A 139 -4.40 26.40 -1.13
N LEU A 140 -3.87 25.16 -1.06
CA LEU A 140 -2.43 24.89 -1.13
C LEU A 140 -1.89 24.91 -2.56
N VAL A 141 -2.68 24.50 -3.53
CA VAL A 141 -2.29 24.42 -4.94
C VAL A 141 -2.05 25.83 -5.50
N SER A 142 -0.96 25.98 -6.27
CA SER A 142 -0.58 27.23 -6.93
C SER A 142 -0.01 26.95 -8.34
N SER A 143 0.26 27.98 -9.13
CA SER A 143 0.92 27.88 -10.44
C SER A 143 2.34 27.33 -10.36
N ARG A 144 2.94 27.24 -9.18
CA ARG A 144 4.26 26.65 -8.93
C ARG A 144 4.19 25.21 -8.46
N THR A 145 3.01 24.67 -8.17
CA THR A 145 2.84 23.28 -7.78
C THR A 145 3.21 22.36 -8.95
N ARG A 146 4.15 21.42 -8.70
CA ARG A 146 4.60 20.42 -9.68
C ARG A 146 4.14 19.03 -9.34
N LEU A 147 4.09 18.70 -8.04
CA LEU A 147 3.64 17.39 -7.58
C LEU A 147 2.70 17.54 -6.39
N VAL A 148 1.72 16.64 -6.33
CA VAL A 148 0.93 16.38 -5.12
C VAL A 148 1.10 14.89 -4.80
N CYS A 149 1.72 14.62 -3.64
CA CYS A 149 2.03 13.27 -3.18
C CYS A 149 1.10 12.92 -2.02
N PHE A 150 0.29 11.89 -2.18
CA PHE A 150 -0.76 11.54 -1.21
C PHE A 150 -0.99 10.02 -1.15
N THR A 151 -1.52 9.56 -0.02
CA THR A 151 -1.95 8.17 0.12
C THR A 151 -3.37 7.96 -0.37
N LEU A 152 -3.63 6.84 -1.06
CA LEU A 152 -4.99 6.44 -1.42
C LEU A 152 -5.79 5.94 -0.21
N CYS A 153 -5.08 5.29 0.73
CA CYS A 153 -5.65 4.79 1.98
C CYS A 153 -4.63 4.99 3.10
N SER A 154 -5.02 5.67 4.16
CA SER A 154 -4.13 5.86 5.30
C SER A 154 -3.87 4.55 6.03
N ASN A 155 -2.60 4.24 6.28
CA ASN A 155 -2.18 3.07 7.05
C ASN A 155 -2.46 3.20 8.57
N ILE A 156 -2.88 4.37 9.02
CA ILE A 156 -3.34 4.66 10.39
C ILE A 156 -4.86 4.76 10.42
N VAL A 157 -5.42 5.74 9.68
CA VAL A 157 -6.83 6.12 9.78
C VAL A 157 -7.74 5.10 9.08
N GLY A 158 -7.23 4.40 8.07
CA GLY A 158 -8.00 3.47 7.24
C GLY A 158 -8.94 4.15 6.25
N THR A 159 -9.12 5.46 6.30
CA THR A 159 -9.94 6.21 5.34
C THR A 159 -9.31 6.15 3.95
N MET A 160 -10.14 5.93 2.95
CA MET A 160 -9.78 6.05 1.53
C MET A 160 -10.06 7.48 1.08
N ASN A 161 -9.03 8.15 0.59
CA ASN A 161 -9.12 9.52 0.10
C ASN A 161 -9.83 9.55 -1.26
N ASP A 162 -10.56 10.64 -1.54
CA ASP A 162 -11.26 10.84 -2.81
C ASP A 162 -10.26 11.15 -3.93
N VAL A 163 -9.71 10.10 -4.52
CA VAL A 163 -8.66 10.19 -5.55
C VAL A 163 -9.13 10.97 -6.78
N LYS A 164 -10.43 10.87 -7.13
CA LYS A 164 -10.98 11.58 -8.29
C LYS A 164 -10.98 13.09 -8.05
N ALA A 165 -11.51 13.53 -6.92
CA ALA A 165 -11.51 14.94 -6.56
C ALA A 165 -10.09 15.52 -6.38
N ILE A 166 -9.16 14.71 -5.85
CA ILE A 166 -7.75 15.10 -5.75
C ILE A 166 -7.15 15.30 -7.13
N ASN A 167 -7.31 14.33 -8.04
CA ASN A 167 -6.75 14.39 -9.39
C ASN A 167 -7.30 15.58 -10.20
N GLU A 168 -8.59 15.88 -10.11
CA GLU A 168 -9.19 17.04 -10.75
C GLU A 168 -8.45 18.34 -10.36
N ILE A 169 -8.22 18.55 -9.06
CA ILE A 169 -7.49 19.74 -8.56
C ILE A 169 -6.03 19.73 -9.02
N VAL A 170 -5.37 18.59 -8.97
CA VAL A 170 -3.94 18.44 -9.32
C VAL A 170 -3.72 18.69 -10.81
N HIS A 171 -4.55 18.09 -11.66
CA HIS A 171 -4.42 18.22 -13.10
C HIS A 171 -4.85 19.60 -13.60
N ASP A 172 -5.87 20.24 -13.00
CA ASP A 172 -6.25 21.61 -13.31
C ASP A 172 -5.10 22.61 -13.05
N ALA A 173 -4.23 22.31 -12.09
CA ALA A 173 -3.03 23.09 -11.81
C ALA A 173 -1.84 22.74 -12.72
N GLY A 174 -1.97 21.74 -13.58
CA GLY A 174 -0.87 21.21 -14.40
C GLY A 174 0.20 20.47 -13.62
N ALA A 175 -0.13 19.99 -12.41
CA ALA A 175 0.75 19.21 -11.55
C ALA A 175 0.58 17.69 -11.77
N VAL A 176 1.51 16.91 -11.21
CA VAL A 176 1.54 15.44 -11.30
C VAL A 176 1.01 14.84 -10.01
N ALA A 177 0.09 13.89 -10.11
CA ALA A 177 -0.49 13.14 -9.00
C ALA A 177 0.35 11.89 -8.71
N VAL A 178 0.97 11.84 -7.53
CA VAL A 178 1.79 10.71 -7.03
C VAL A 178 1.05 10.00 -5.89
N ALA A 179 0.59 8.79 -6.14
CA ALA A 179 -0.27 8.07 -5.22
C ALA A 179 0.45 6.89 -4.52
N ASP A 180 0.43 6.89 -3.20
CA ASP A 180 0.79 5.75 -2.37
C ASP A 180 -0.42 4.82 -2.20
N GLY A 181 -0.38 3.66 -2.85
CA GLY A 181 -1.40 2.63 -2.78
C GLY A 181 -1.08 1.49 -1.82
N VAL A 182 -0.04 1.60 -0.99
CA VAL A 182 0.45 0.48 -0.15
C VAL A 182 -0.62 -0.05 0.80
N SER A 183 -1.42 0.82 1.39
CA SER A 183 -2.53 0.42 2.27
C SER A 183 -3.88 0.32 1.56
N PHE A 184 -3.94 0.71 0.29
CA PHE A 184 -5.11 0.57 -0.57
C PHE A 184 -5.17 -0.81 -1.23
N ALA A 185 -4.06 -1.24 -1.82
CA ALA A 185 -3.96 -2.44 -2.65
C ALA A 185 -4.39 -3.77 -1.99
N PRO A 186 -4.26 -3.99 -0.66
CA PRO A 186 -4.80 -5.19 -0.03
C PRO A 186 -6.33 -5.26 -0.01
N HIS A 187 -7.02 -4.13 -0.11
CA HIS A 187 -8.47 -3.99 0.07
C HIS A 187 -9.22 -3.66 -1.23
N CYS A 188 -8.51 -3.10 -2.22
CA CYS A 188 -9.07 -2.71 -3.51
C CYS A 188 -8.10 -3.07 -4.62
N LEU A 189 -8.55 -3.78 -5.66
CA LEU A 189 -7.75 -3.96 -6.86
C LEU A 189 -7.71 -2.64 -7.62
N ALA A 190 -6.49 -2.12 -7.84
CA ALA A 190 -6.33 -0.88 -8.57
C ALA A 190 -6.57 -1.09 -10.07
N ASP A 191 -7.51 -0.37 -10.65
CA ASP A 191 -7.55 -0.08 -12.07
C ASP A 191 -6.86 1.27 -12.29
N ILE A 192 -5.73 1.25 -12.97
CA ILE A 192 -4.91 2.43 -13.16
C ILE A 192 -5.62 3.51 -13.99
N HIS A 193 -6.46 3.09 -14.93
CA HIS A 193 -7.23 4.02 -15.78
C HIS A 193 -8.34 4.70 -14.98
N GLU A 194 -9.02 3.96 -14.11
CA GLU A 194 -10.07 4.51 -13.25
C GLU A 194 -9.51 5.40 -12.13
N LEU A 195 -8.37 5.02 -11.54
CA LEU A 195 -7.70 5.85 -10.54
C LEU A 195 -7.29 7.21 -11.09
N GLY A 196 -6.87 7.27 -12.36
CA GLY A 196 -6.54 8.51 -13.04
C GLY A 196 -5.29 9.23 -12.52
N VAL A 197 -4.53 8.61 -11.63
CA VAL A 197 -3.24 9.13 -11.13
C VAL A 197 -2.15 9.06 -12.20
N ASP A 198 -1.05 9.75 -11.97
CA ASP A 198 0.08 9.78 -12.90
C ASP A 198 1.18 8.78 -12.53
N LEU A 199 1.37 8.59 -11.24
CA LEU A 199 2.33 7.65 -10.65
C LEU A 199 1.65 6.93 -9.49
N PHE A 200 1.78 5.60 -9.44
CA PHE A 200 1.15 4.76 -8.43
C PHE A 200 2.16 3.74 -7.89
N LEU A 201 2.27 3.66 -6.58
CA LEU A 201 3.23 2.77 -5.92
C LEU A 201 2.55 1.93 -4.83
N PHE A 202 2.91 0.66 -4.74
CA PHE A 202 2.46 -0.21 -3.65
C PHE A 202 3.47 -1.32 -3.34
N SER A 203 3.21 -2.10 -2.28
CA SER A 203 4.07 -3.18 -1.80
C SER A 203 3.38 -4.53 -1.89
N THR A 204 4.00 -5.49 -2.56
CA THR A 204 3.42 -6.83 -2.72
C THR A 204 3.38 -7.65 -1.43
N TYR A 205 4.25 -7.38 -0.45
CA TYR A 205 4.21 -8.09 0.83
C TYR A 205 2.96 -7.78 1.68
N LYS A 206 2.21 -6.74 1.33
CA LYS A 206 0.88 -6.46 1.90
C LYS A 206 -0.26 -7.02 1.05
N THR A 207 0.02 -7.37 -0.21
CA THR A 207 -0.90 -8.01 -1.15
C THR A 207 -0.52 -9.45 -1.42
N PHE A 208 -0.17 -10.18 -0.36
CA PHE A 208 0.08 -11.63 -0.32
C PHE A 208 1.31 -12.10 -1.09
N GLY A 209 2.23 -11.19 -1.46
CA GLY A 209 3.46 -11.48 -2.20
C GLY A 209 4.74 -11.43 -1.37
N THR A 210 5.86 -11.47 -2.07
CA THR A 210 7.21 -11.25 -1.54
C THR A 210 7.45 -9.77 -1.26
N HIS A 211 8.59 -9.40 -0.66
CA HIS A 211 8.90 -8.02 -0.31
C HIS A 211 9.43 -7.24 -1.54
N ILE A 212 8.53 -6.92 -2.46
CA ILE A 212 8.80 -6.14 -3.67
C ILE A 212 7.90 -4.88 -3.66
N GLY A 213 8.48 -3.76 -4.07
CA GLY A 213 7.75 -2.54 -4.41
C GLY A 213 7.38 -2.53 -5.88
N VAL A 214 6.11 -2.33 -6.19
CA VAL A 214 5.63 -2.10 -7.55
C VAL A 214 5.43 -0.60 -7.74
N MET A 215 5.98 -0.06 -8.81
CA MET A 215 5.76 1.32 -9.24
C MET A 215 5.26 1.32 -10.67
N TRP A 216 4.15 1.97 -10.88
CA TRP A 216 3.57 2.25 -12.19
C TRP A 216 3.65 3.75 -12.49
N GLY A 217 3.78 4.10 -13.76
CA GLY A 217 3.70 5.48 -14.20
C GLY A 217 3.11 5.63 -15.60
N ARG A 218 2.46 6.77 -15.84
CA ARG A 218 2.00 7.12 -17.20
C ARG A 218 3.19 7.16 -18.15
N ARG A 219 3.04 6.60 -19.33
CA ARG A 219 4.08 6.48 -20.35
C ARG A 219 4.76 7.82 -20.66
N GLU A 220 3.97 8.88 -20.79
CA GLU A 220 4.43 10.23 -21.11
C GLU A 220 5.27 10.84 -19.99
N ILE A 221 4.98 10.48 -18.74
CA ILE A 221 5.74 10.91 -17.55
C ILE A 221 7.02 10.10 -17.47
N LEU A 222 6.93 8.77 -17.51
CA LEU A 222 8.09 7.89 -17.46
C LEU A 222 9.13 8.23 -18.53
N ALA A 223 8.69 8.59 -19.75
CA ALA A 223 9.58 8.94 -20.86
C ALA A 223 10.43 10.20 -20.59
N LYS A 224 9.94 11.12 -19.75
CA LYS A 224 10.62 12.38 -19.41
C LYS A 224 11.56 12.26 -18.22
N LEU A 225 11.33 11.26 -17.35
CA LEU A 225 12.15 11.09 -16.13
C LEU A 225 13.59 10.79 -16.46
N GLU A 226 14.51 11.38 -15.69
CA GLU A 226 15.93 11.06 -15.79
C GLU A 226 16.18 9.58 -15.45
N SER A 227 16.95 8.90 -16.29
CA SER A 227 17.29 7.50 -16.04
C SER A 227 18.14 7.34 -14.79
N GLN A 228 17.69 6.49 -13.89
CA GLN A 228 18.41 6.10 -12.69
C GLN A 228 19.14 4.76 -12.85
N GLY A 229 18.94 4.09 -14.00
CA GLY A 229 19.63 2.86 -14.37
C GLY A 229 21.04 3.10 -14.89
N HIS A 230 21.74 2.03 -15.20
CA HIS A 230 23.04 2.12 -15.87
C HIS A 230 22.91 2.83 -17.22
N TYR A 231 23.89 3.66 -17.61
CA TYR A 231 23.82 4.50 -18.80
C TYR A 231 23.49 3.72 -20.09
N PHE A 232 23.97 2.47 -20.21
CA PHE A 232 23.69 1.61 -21.37
C PHE A 232 22.27 1.00 -21.39
N ASN A 233 21.48 1.24 -20.35
CA ASN A 233 20.09 0.82 -20.24
C ASN A 233 19.10 2.00 -20.26
N SER A 234 19.58 3.24 -20.41
CA SER A 234 18.76 4.46 -20.33
C SER A 234 17.55 4.47 -21.28
N GLU A 235 17.71 3.87 -22.46
CA GLU A 235 16.66 3.79 -23.48
C GLU A 235 15.64 2.66 -23.24
N LYS A 236 15.86 1.81 -22.24
CA LYS A 236 14.98 0.68 -21.94
C LYS A 236 13.98 1.08 -20.87
N PRO A 237 12.66 1.15 -21.13
CA PRO A 237 11.67 1.67 -20.18
C PRO A 237 11.73 1.01 -18.79
N ARG A 238 11.78 -0.32 -18.72
CA ARG A 238 11.84 -1.08 -17.46
C ARG A 238 13.08 -0.84 -16.61
N TYR A 239 14.18 -0.39 -17.21
CA TYR A 239 15.45 -0.14 -16.51
C TYR A 239 15.64 1.32 -16.15
N ARG A 240 14.80 2.21 -16.67
CA ARG A 240 14.92 3.66 -16.43
C ARG A 240 14.90 4.02 -14.94
N LEU A 241 13.97 3.44 -14.19
CA LEU A 241 13.85 3.66 -12.75
C LEU A 241 14.35 2.46 -11.89
N ASN A 242 15.19 1.62 -12.49
CA ASN A 242 15.81 0.50 -11.79
C ASN A 242 17.33 0.69 -11.76
N PRO A 243 17.92 1.18 -10.65
CA PRO A 243 19.35 1.43 -10.56
C PRO A 243 20.21 0.20 -10.83
N ALA A 244 19.87 -0.96 -10.33
CA ALA A 244 20.44 -2.28 -10.62
C ALA A 244 19.95 -3.36 -9.63
N GLY A 245 20.38 -4.61 -9.86
CA GLY A 245 20.29 -5.71 -8.91
C GLY A 245 18.86 -6.13 -8.56
N PRO A 246 17.98 -6.39 -9.56
CA PRO A 246 16.64 -6.86 -9.26
C PRO A 246 16.67 -8.17 -8.47
N LEU A 247 15.74 -8.31 -7.54
CA LEU A 247 15.56 -9.51 -6.71
C LEU A 247 14.83 -10.57 -7.53
N HIS A 248 15.59 -11.32 -8.36
CA HIS A 248 15.05 -12.19 -9.41
C HIS A 248 14.01 -13.20 -8.91
N ALA A 249 14.32 -13.90 -7.81
CA ALA A 249 13.44 -14.94 -7.26
C ALA A 249 12.16 -14.34 -6.68
N GLU A 250 12.29 -13.24 -5.94
CA GLU A 250 11.20 -12.52 -5.30
C GLU A 250 10.27 -11.90 -6.37
N ILE A 251 10.84 -11.37 -7.45
CA ILE A 251 10.07 -10.87 -8.60
C ILE A 251 9.35 -12.02 -9.30
N ALA A 252 10.06 -13.10 -9.65
CA ALA A 252 9.47 -14.24 -10.33
C ALA A 252 8.30 -14.86 -9.54
N ALA A 253 8.35 -14.79 -8.20
CA ALA A 253 7.30 -15.30 -7.33
C ALA A 253 6.00 -14.49 -7.38
N LEU A 254 6.02 -13.22 -7.85
CA LEU A 254 4.83 -12.36 -7.90
C LEU A 254 3.72 -12.92 -8.81
N ALA A 255 4.05 -13.71 -9.83
CA ALA A 255 3.05 -14.38 -10.64
C ALA A 255 2.16 -15.33 -9.82
N GLY A 256 2.65 -15.83 -8.67
CA GLY A 256 1.89 -16.62 -7.72
C GLY A 256 0.75 -15.85 -7.04
N ILE A 257 0.80 -14.52 -7.01
CA ILE A 257 -0.32 -13.67 -6.52
C ILE A 257 -1.50 -13.82 -7.46
N GLY A 258 -1.28 -13.71 -8.77
CA GLY A 258 -2.34 -13.90 -9.77
C GLY A 258 -2.91 -15.33 -9.73
N GLU A 259 -2.07 -16.35 -9.59
CA GLU A 259 -2.53 -17.73 -9.43
C GLU A 259 -3.37 -17.94 -8.17
N TYR A 260 -3.00 -17.27 -7.08
CA TYR A 260 -3.79 -17.29 -5.86
C TYR A 260 -5.16 -16.65 -6.06
N TYR A 261 -5.22 -15.48 -6.71
CA TYR A 261 -6.49 -14.82 -7.00
C TYR A 261 -7.35 -15.64 -7.99
N ASP A 262 -6.74 -16.20 -9.03
CA ASP A 262 -7.43 -17.09 -9.97
C ASP A 262 -8.05 -18.30 -9.23
N ALA A 263 -7.28 -18.95 -8.35
CA ALA A 263 -7.77 -20.09 -7.56
C ALA A 263 -8.90 -19.74 -6.58
N LEU A 264 -8.87 -18.52 -6.01
CA LEU A 264 -9.98 -18.04 -5.18
C LEU A 264 -11.20 -17.69 -6.02
N TYR A 265 -10.99 -17.02 -7.16
CA TYR A 265 -12.08 -16.68 -8.08
C TYR A 265 -12.86 -17.93 -8.52
N GLU A 266 -12.17 -18.99 -8.94
CA GLU A 266 -12.78 -20.25 -9.39
C GLU A 266 -13.60 -20.97 -8.30
N LYS A 267 -13.34 -20.70 -7.02
CA LYS A 267 -14.14 -21.22 -5.91
C LYS A 267 -15.48 -20.51 -5.71
N HIS A 268 -15.57 -19.26 -6.15
CA HIS A 268 -16.73 -18.40 -5.88
C HIS A 268 -17.52 -18.05 -7.14
N PHE A 269 -16.90 -18.11 -8.32
CA PHE A 269 -17.49 -17.67 -9.59
C PHE A 269 -17.29 -18.71 -10.70
N THR A 270 -18.19 -18.74 -11.67
CA THR A 270 -18.19 -19.72 -12.77
C THR A 270 -17.81 -19.14 -14.13
N ASP A 271 -17.85 -17.81 -14.31
CA ASP A 271 -17.48 -17.18 -15.57
C ASP A 271 -15.96 -17.02 -15.69
N LEU A 272 -15.35 -17.92 -16.46
CA LEU A 272 -13.91 -17.94 -16.71
C LEU A 272 -13.48 -17.15 -17.96
N ASN A 273 -14.43 -16.55 -18.71
CA ASN A 273 -14.12 -15.79 -19.93
C ASN A 273 -13.64 -14.37 -19.65
N LEU A 274 -13.74 -13.90 -18.41
CA LEU A 274 -13.28 -12.59 -18.01
C LEU A 274 -11.74 -12.52 -17.99
N SER A 275 -11.21 -11.34 -18.27
CA SER A 275 -9.77 -11.03 -18.07
C SER A 275 -9.37 -11.24 -16.60
N ARG A 276 -8.07 -11.36 -16.33
CA ARG A 276 -7.58 -11.46 -14.93
C ARG A 276 -7.95 -10.25 -14.10
N HIS A 277 -7.91 -9.05 -14.70
CA HIS A 277 -8.35 -7.83 -14.03
C HIS A 277 -9.84 -7.91 -13.63
N GLU A 278 -10.73 -8.21 -14.57
CA GLU A 278 -12.18 -8.29 -14.30
C GLU A 278 -12.52 -9.37 -13.25
N ARG A 279 -11.84 -10.53 -13.30
CA ARG A 279 -11.96 -11.54 -12.24
C ARG A 279 -11.47 -11.03 -10.90
N GLY A 280 -10.36 -10.33 -10.91
CA GLY A 280 -9.79 -9.68 -9.72
C GLY A 280 -10.74 -8.65 -9.13
N VAL A 281 -11.36 -7.79 -9.92
CA VAL A 281 -12.35 -6.80 -9.45
C VAL A 281 -13.50 -7.50 -8.70
N LYS A 282 -14.12 -8.52 -9.31
CA LYS A 282 -15.19 -9.29 -8.63
C LYS A 282 -14.74 -9.96 -7.34
N LEU A 283 -13.50 -10.47 -7.32
CA LEU A 283 -12.94 -11.08 -6.12
C LEU A 283 -12.74 -10.07 -5.01
N PHE A 284 -12.24 -8.88 -5.34
CA PHE A 284 -12.02 -7.81 -4.37
C PHE A 284 -13.32 -7.18 -3.87
N GLU A 285 -14.39 -7.17 -4.67
CA GLU A 285 -15.74 -6.83 -4.20
C GLU A 285 -16.20 -7.79 -3.10
N LEU A 286 -15.99 -9.11 -3.29
CA LEU A 286 -16.27 -10.13 -2.28
C LEU A 286 -15.42 -9.94 -1.02
N PHE A 287 -14.13 -9.63 -1.17
CA PHE A 287 -13.24 -9.32 -0.05
C PHE A 287 -13.72 -8.10 0.73
N ALA A 288 -14.04 -7.01 0.05
CA ALA A 288 -14.50 -5.77 0.65
C ALA A 288 -15.80 -5.94 1.44
N GLU A 289 -16.75 -6.75 0.93
CA GLU A 289 -17.97 -7.09 1.65
C GLU A 289 -17.67 -7.86 2.94
N HIS A 290 -16.82 -8.89 2.87
CA HIS A 290 -16.42 -9.67 4.04
C HIS A 290 -15.68 -8.83 5.07
N GLU A 291 -14.67 -8.08 4.63
CA GLU A 291 -13.85 -7.22 5.48
C GLU A 291 -14.67 -6.11 6.15
N SER A 292 -15.58 -5.46 5.41
CA SER A 292 -16.46 -4.42 5.96
C SER A 292 -17.38 -4.98 7.05
N ARG A 293 -17.90 -6.19 6.86
CA ARG A 293 -18.74 -6.87 7.85
C ARG A 293 -17.99 -7.15 9.15
N LEU A 294 -16.76 -7.67 9.05
CA LEU A 294 -15.90 -7.92 10.20
C LEU A 294 -15.44 -6.61 10.88
N ALA A 295 -15.06 -5.62 10.08
CA ALA A 295 -14.65 -4.32 10.59
C ALA A 295 -15.78 -3.60 11.33
N ASN A 296 -17.01 -3.63 10.81
CA ASN A 296 -18.16 -3.01 11.47
C ASN A 296 -18.47 -3.69 12.81
N GLN A 297 -18.39 -5.01 12.90
CA GLN A 297 -18.57 -5.71 14.17
C GLN A 297 -17.59 -5.22 15.26
N LEU A 298 -16.34 -4.95 14.88
CA LEU A 298 -15.34 -4.40 15.79
C LEU A 298 -15.61 -2.92 16.09
N LEU A 299 -15.92 -2.11 15.07
CA LEU A 299 -16.19 -0.67 15.22
C LEU A 299 -17.41 -0.42 16.12
N ASP A 300 -18.49 -1.18 15.95
CA ASP A 300 -19.68 -1.10 16.82
C ASP A 300 -19.29 -1.37 18.27
N THR A 301 -18.49 -2.41 18.52
CA THR A 301 -18.00 -2.71 19.87
C THR A 301 -17.12 -1.58 20.43
N LEU A 302 -16.21 -1.02 19.64
CA LEU A 302 -15.34 0.07 20.10
C LEU A 302 -16.13 1.34 20.44
N GLN A 303 -17.25 1.60 19.75
CA GLN A 303 -18.16 2.72 20.06
C GLN A 303 -18.90 2.53 21.40
N GLU A 304 -19.17 1.28 21.80
CA GLU A 304 -19.80 0.96 23.09
C GLU A 304 -18.83 1.11 24.27
N LEU A 305 -17.52 0.98 24.03
CA LEU A 305 -16.51 1.00 25.09
C LEU A 305 -16.22 2.44 25.54
N ARG A 306 -16.36 2.69 26.85
CA ARG A 306 -16.09 4.01 27.43
C ARG A 306 -14.60 4.35 27.36
N GLY A 307 -14.28 5.59 27.01
CA GLY A 307 -12.89 6.05 26.97
C GLY A 307 -12.10 5.53 25.77
N VAL A 308 -12.76 5.10 24.72
CA VAL A 308 -12.14 4.73 23.44
C VAL A 308 -12.41 5.83 22.42
N ARG A 309 -11.34 6.39 21.81
CA ARG A 309 -11.44 7.28 20.67
C ARG A 309 -11.06 6.52 19.40
N ILE A 310 -12.02 6.31 18.51
CA ILE A 310 -11.78 5.76 17.17
C ILE A 310 -11.18 6.85 16.28
N ILE A 311 -10.18 6.52 15.48
CA ILE A 311 -9.59 7.41 14.49
C ILE A 311 -10.17 7.10 13.11
N GLY A 312 -10.59 8.14 12.39
CA GLY A 312 -11.29 8.03 11.11
C GLY A 312 -12.77 7.68 11.27
N GLN A 313 -13.37 7.21 10.17
CA GLN A 313 -14.80 6.92 10.11
C GLN A 313 -15.18 5.78 11.07
N ALA A 314 -16.28 5.94 11.78
CA ALA A 314 -16.78 4.95 12.73
C ALA A 314 -17.56 3.79 12.08
N HIS A 315 -17.66 3.77 10.74
CA HIS A 315 -18.29 2.73 9.94
C HIS A 315 -17.46 2.38 8.73
N ALA A 316 -17.26 1.09 8.46
CA ALA A 316 -16.54 0.60 7.28
C ALA A 316 -17.52 0.36 6.13
N ALA A 317 -17.18 0.92 4.97
CA ALA A 317 -17.88 0.69 3.71
C ALA A 317 -16.85 0.58 2.57
N ALA A 318 -17.12 -0.30 1.62
CA ALA A 318 -16.28 -0.48 0.42
C ALA A 318 -15.98 0.88 -0.25
N GLY A 319 -14.75 1.11 -0.65
CA GLY A 319 -14.32 2.35 -1.29
C GLY A 319 -14.27 3.59 -0.40
N ARG A 320 -14.64 3.49 0.89
CA ARG A 320 -14.63 4.60 1.84
C ARG A 320 -13.67 4.40 3.00
N ARG A 321 -13.63 3.19 3.55
CA ARG A 321 -12.76 2.79 4.64
C ARG A 321 -12.29 1.35 4.46
N ALA A 322 -10.99 1.15 4.50
CA ALA A 322 -10.38 -0.18 4.62
C ALA A 322 -10.63 -0.80 6.00
N ALA A 323 -10.49 -2.09 6.11
CA ALA A 323 -10.59 -2.82 7.37
C ALA A 323 -9.34 -2.64 8.27
N THR A 324 -8.73 -1.45 8.21
CA THR A 324 -7.66 -0.96 9.09
C THR A 324 -8.28 -0.01 10.11
N ILE A 325 -8.29 -0.40 11.37
CA ILE A 325 -8.96 0.31 12.46
C ILE A 325 -7.91 0.76 13.46
N ALA A 326 -7.88 2.06 13.72
CA ALA A 326 -7.05 2.66 14.74
C ALA A 326 -7.91 3.28 15.85
N PHE A 327 -7.47 3.10 17.08
CA PHE A 327 -8.13 3.71 18.23
C PHE A 327 -7.13 3.99 19.36
N ILE A 328 -7.57 4.86 20.31
CA ILE A 328 -6.80 5.28 21.46
C ILE A 328 -7.64 5.04 22.70
N PRO A 329 -7.13 4.31 23.70
CA PRO A 329 -7.75 4.23 25.02
C PRO A 329 -7.43 5.50 25.84
N ALA A 330 -8.42 6.07 26.56
CA ALA A 330 -8.22 7.31 27.33
C ALA A 330 -7.30 7.14 28.54
N ASP A 331 -7.48 6.05 29.29
CA ASP A 331 -6.90 5.90 30.63
C ASP A 331 -5.87 4.77 30.74
N LYS A 332 -5.48 4.16 29.60
CA LYS A 332 -4.56 3.03 29.56
C LYS A 332 -3.53 3.22 28.47
N LYS A 333 -2.31 2.72 28.71
CA LYS A 333 -1.29 2.74 27.67
C LYS A 333 -1.63 1.73 26.56
N PRO A 334 -1.53 2.12 25.30
CA PRO A 334 -1.68 1.20 24.16
C PRO A 334 -0.82 -0.06 24.28
N SER A 335 0.44 0.07 24.69
CA SER A 335 1.38 -1.05 24.86
C SER A 335 0.91 -2.08 25.91
N ASP A 336 0.29 -1.66 27.01
CA ASP A 336 -0.23 -2.57 28.04
C ASP A 336 -1.37 -3.44 27.50
N ILE A 337 -2.25 -2.84 26.70
CA ILE A 337 -3.38 -3.57 26.08
C ILE A 337 -2.85 -4.57 25.05
N VAL A 338 -1.92 -4.14 24.19
CA VAL A 338 -1.30 -5.01 23.16
C VAL A 338 -0.59 -6.20 23.79
N ASN A 339 0.20 -5.98 24.85
CA ASN A 339 0.89 -7.05 25.58
C ASN A 339 -0.10 -8.08 26.15
N ARG A 340 -1.19 -7.60 26.74
CA ARG A 340 -2.24 -8.49 27.30
C ARG A 340 -3.03 -9.24 26.24
N LEU A 341 -3.23 -8.66 25.08
CA LEU A 341 -3.84 -9.37 23.95
C LEU A 341 -2.89 -10.45 23.40
N ALA A 342 -1.58 -10.19 23.37
CA ALA A 342 -0.59 -11.17 22.97
C ALA A 342 -0.55 -12.41 23.89
N GLU A 343 -0.75 -12.24 25.21
CA GLU A 343 -0.91 -13.36 26.17
C GLU A 343 -2.13 -14.26 25.84
N LYS A 344 -3.12 -13.72 25.11
CA LYS A 344 -4.31 -14.45 24.65
C LYS A 344 -4.18 -14.95 23.20
N PHE A 345 -2.99 -14.93 22.62
CA PHE A 345 -2.72 -15.27 21.22
C PHE A 345 -3.50 -14.39 20.22
N ILE A 346 -3.58 -13.10 20.49
CA ILE A 346 -4.19 -12.10 19.61
C ILE A 346 -3.09 -11.13 19.18
N ALA A 347 -2.73 -11.16 17.90
CA ALA A 347 -1.65 -10.37 17.35
C ALA A 347 -2.17 -9.01 16.84
N VAL A 348 -1.92 -7.97 17.60
CA VAL A 348 -2.13 -6.56 17.27
C VAL A 348 -0.89 -5.77 17.63
N ARG A 349 -0.77 -4.53 17.17
CA ARG A 349 0.36 -3.66 17.52
C ARG A 349 -0.11 -2.24 17.87
N ASN A 350 0.75 -1.52 18.58
CA ASN A 350 0.62 -0.08 18.82
C ASN A 350 1.85 0.69 18.30
N GLY A 351 1.74 2.00 18.24
CA GLY A 351 2.79 2.92 17.80
C GLY A 351 2.34 3.84 16.68
N HIS A 352 3.31 4.38 15.96
CA HIS A 352 3.10 5.31 14.85
C HIS A 352 3.17 4.68 13.44
N PHE A 353 3.59 3.42 13.32
CA PHE A 353 3.60 2.63 12.07
C PHE A 353 4.23 3.37 10.88
N TYR A 354 5.33 4.08 11.10
CA TYR A 354 6.01 4.95 10.12
C TYR A 354 5.17 6.12 9.57
N ALA A 355 3.98 6.39 10.13
CA ALA A 355 3.19 7.61 9.90
C ALA A 355 3.26 8.52 11.14
N ARG A 356 4.47 8.76 11.63
CA ARG A 356 4.72 9.51 12.86
C ARG A 356 4.09 10.90 12.83
N ARG A 357 4.16 11.60 11.70
CA ARG A 357 3.55 12.94 11.53
C ARG A 357 2.03 12.91 11.68
N CYS A 358 1.38 11.84 11.24
CA CYS A 358 -0.05 11.63 11.44
C CYS A 358 -0.37 11.51 12.94
N VAL A 359 0.38 10.68 13.67
CA VAL A 359 0.19 10.48 15.11
C VAL A 359 0.47 11.77 15.90
N GLU A 360 1.52 12.51 15.54
CA GLU A 360 1.82 13.83 16.12
C GLU A 360 0.68 14.83 15.86
N ALA A 361 0.16 14.88 14.64
CA ALA A 361 -0.93 15.78 14.26
C ALA A 361 -2.27 15.43 14.94
N LEU A 362 -2.48 14.16 15.31
CA LEU A 362 -3.64 13.73 16.13
C LEU A 362 -3.55 14.19 17.60
N GLY A 363 -2.43 14.82 18.00
CA GLY A 363 -2.23 15.35 19.34
C GLY A 363 -2.05 14.28 20.42
N LEU A 364 -1.54 13.12 20.06
CA LEU A 364 -1.31 11.99 20.97
C LEU A 364 0.09 12.14 21.58
N GLY A 365 0.17 12.33 22.87
CA GLY A 365 1.40 12.60 23.64
C GLY A 365 2.69 11.96 23.10
N ASP A 366 2.98 10.69 23.49
CA ASP A 366 4.15 9.97 22.99
C ASP A 366 3.84 9.20 21.70
N PRO A 367 4.42 9.57 20.54
CA PRO A 367 4.20 8.85 19.29
C PRO A 367 4.64 7.39 19.30
N GLU A 368 5.56 7.00 20.19
CA GLU A 368 5.99 5.61 20.31
C GLU A 368 4.91 4.73 20.98
N GLU A 369 4.16 5.28 21.93
CA GLU A 369 2.93 4.64 22.41
C GLU A 369 1.85 4.67 21.31
N GLY A 370 1.67 5.80 20.65
CA GLY A 370 0.85 6.00 19.47
C GLY A 370 -0.58 5.53 19.60
N ILE A 371 -1.05 4.81 18.60
CA ILE A 371 -2.40 4.24 18.51
C ILE A 371 -2.33 2.71 18.58
N ILE A 372 -3.42 2.04 18.94
CA ILE A 372 -3.60 0.60 18.69
C ILE A 372 -4.17 0.46 17.30
N ARG A 373 -3.53 -0.38 16.46
CA ARG A 373 -4.00 -0.66 15.11
C ARG A 373 -4.39 -2.11 14.95
N ILE A 374 -5.56 -2.34 14.40
CA ILE A 374 -6.12 -3.64 14.03
C ILE A 374 -6.35 -3.60 12.54
N SER A 375 -5.85 -4.58 11.81
CA SER A 375 -6.05 -4.67 10.37
C SER A 375 -6.48 -6.08 9.96
N LEU A 376 -7.61 -6.15 9.28
CA LEU A 376 -8.20 -7.37 8.76
C LEU A 376 -8.02 -7.43 7.24
N VAL A 377 -7.98 -8.65 6.71
CA VAL A 377 -8.06 -8.93 5.28
C VAL A 377 -8.98 -10.14 5.08
N HIS A 378 -9.24 -10.51 3.84
CA HIS A 378 -10.21 -11.53 3.44
C HIS A 378 -10.10 -12.90 4.13
N TYR A 379 -8.95 -13.28 4.69
CA TYR A 379 -8.78 -14.56 5.38
C TYR A 379 -9.09 -14.50 6.89
N ASN A 380 -9.31 -13.31 7.45
CA ASN A 380 -9.73 -13.22 8.85
C ASN A 380 -11.16 -13.74 9.03
N THR A 381 -11.42 -14.35 10.18
CA THR A 381 -12.70 -14.99 10.49
C THR A 381 -13.51 -14.23 11.54
N LYS A 382 -14.80 -14.48 11.57
CA LYS A 382 -15.71 -13.95 12.60
C LYS A 382 -15.30 -14.42 14.00
N GLU A 383 -14.81 -15.65 14.12
CA GLU A 383 -14.36 -16.26 15.38
C GLU A 383 -13.12 -15.53 15.92
N GLU A 384 -12.18 -15.17 15.04
CA GLU A 384 -11.01 -14.36 15.43
C GLU A 384 -11.45 -12.98 15.92
N VAL A 385 -12.37 -12.32 15.21
CA VAL A 385 -12.91 -11.01 15.61
C VAL A 385 -13.64 -11.10 16.95
N ASN A 386 -14.42 -12.16 17.18
CA ASN A 386 -15.05 -12.38 18.48
C ASN A 386 -14.03 -12.52 19.61
N ARG A 387 -12.95 -13.30 19.42
CA ARG A 387 -11.84 -13.42 20.38
C ARG A 387 -11.21 -12.07 20.69
N LEU A 388 -10.96 -11.24 19.67
CA LEU A 388 -10.43 -9.90 19.82
C LEU A 388 -11.39 -9.01 20.64
N ILE A 389 -12.68 -9.02 20.33
CA ILE A 389 -13.72 -8.24 21.03
C ILE A 389 -13.78 -8.63 22.51
N ASP A 390 -13.80 -9.94 22.81
CA ASP A 390 -13.81 -10.44 24.20
C ASP A 390 -12.53 -10.01 24.94
N GLY A 391 -11.39 -10.07 24.25
CA GLY A 391 -10.13 -9.57 24.75
C GLY A 391 -10.19 -8.08 25.10
N LEU A 392 -10.66 -7.24 24.18
CA LEU A 392 -10.78 -5.79 24.37
C LEU A 392 -11.77 -5.44 25.50
N ARG A 393 -12.96 -6.04 25.52
CA ARG A 393 -13.96 -5.83 26.59
C ARG A 393 -13.42 -6.17 27.98
N SER A 394 -12.50 -7.13 28.08
CA SER A 394 -11.87 -7.49 29.35
C SER A 394 -10.76 -6.52 29.77
N LEU A 395 -10.29 -5.68 28.87
CA LEU A 395 -9.13 -4.80 29.07
C LEU A 395 -9.49 -3.32 29.07
N LEU A 396 -10.56 -2.91 28.38
CA LEU A 396 -11.07 -1.55 28.27
C LEU A 396 -12.31 -1.35 29.12
#